data_d1a4e025fc1641a67e4f16d9cd207207
#
_entry.id   d1a4e025fc1641a67e4f16d9cd207207
#
_cell.length_a   1.000
_cell.length_b   1.000
_cell.length_c   1.000
_cell.angle_alpha   90.00
_cell.angle_beta   90.00
_cell.angle_gamma   90.00
#
_symmetry.space_group_name_H-M   'P 1'
#
loop_
_entity.id
_entity.type
_entity.pdbx_description
1 polymer ?
#
loop_
_entity_poly.entity_id
_entity_poly.type
_entity_poly.pdbx_seq_one_letter_code
_entity_poly.pdbx_strand_id
1 'polypeptide(L)'
;GVGNIYRAETLFRLGISPFLPGAQLDRNEFDSIWLDLVGLMADGVRDGRIDTVRPDHTPEAMGREPRKDDHGGEVYVYRRAGQPCHVCGTPISEQVMEGRNLFWCPTCQPG
;
A
#
# COMPACT_ATOMS: atom_id res chain seq x y z
N GLY A 1 -2.69 -12.57 -4.04
CA GLY A 1 -3.15 -12.97 -2.73
C GLY A 1 -3.03 -11.88 -1.69
N VAL A 2 -3.45 -12.21 -0.48
CA VAL A 2 -3.48 -11.26 0.64
C VAL A 2 -2.09 -10.70 0.94
N GLY A 3 -1.05 -11.54 0.86
CA GLY A 3 0.32 -11.11 1.09
C GLY A 3 0.79 -10.02 0.14
N ASN A 4 0.35 -10.05 -1.12
CA ASN A 4 0.67 -9.02 -2.10
C ASN A 4 0.06 -7.67 -1.74
N ILE A 5 -1.17 -7.70 -1.21
CA ILE A 5 -1.85 -6.47 -0.77
C ILE A 5 -1.06 -5.80 0.34
N TYR A 6 -0.73 -6.54 1.39
CA TYR A 6 0.00 -6.00 2.53
C TYR A 6 1.40 -5.52 2.14
N ARG A 7 2.09 -6.26 1.28
CA ARG A 7 3.41 -5.86 0.82
C ARG A 7 3.36 -4.52 0.07
N ALA A 8 2.46 -4.40 -0.90
CA ALA A 8 2.31 -3.18 -1.68
C ALA A 8 1.97 -1.98 -0.79
N GLU A 9 1.04 -2.17 0.14
CA GLU A 9 0.59 -1.11 1.02
C GLU A 9 1.66 -0.69 2.03
N THR A 10 2.37 -1.65 2.61
CA THR A 10 3.46 -1.37 3.55
C THR A 10 4.57 -0.56 2.88
N LEU A 11 4.98 -0.93 1.68
CA LEU A 11 6.00 -0.19 0.95
C LEU A 11 5.54 1.24 0.66
N PHE A 12 4.28 1.42 0.25
CA PHE A 12 3.74 2.76 0.05
C PHE A 12 3.76 3.59 1.35
N ARG A 13 3.26 3.01 2.45
CA ARG A 13 3.15 3.72 3.72
C ARG A 13 4.50 4.20 4.24
N LEU A 14 5.57 3.48 3.93
CA LEU A 14 6.93 3.82 4.35
C LEU A 14 7.72 4.61 3.29
N GLY A 15 7.11 4.84 2.12
CA GLY A 15 7.76 5.59 1.04
C GLY A 15 8.91 4.84 0.36
N ILE A 16 8.89 3.52 0.39
CA ILE A 16 9.94 2.66 -0.15
C ILE A 16 9.54 2.15 -1.53
N SER A 17 10.43 2.32 -2.52
CA SER A 17 10.19 1.82 -3.88
C SER A 17 10.10 0.29 -3.90
N PRO A 18 9.13 -0.29 -4.63
CA PRO A 18 9.04 -1.74 -4.77
C PRO A 18 10.20 -2.34 -5.57
N PHE A 19 10.98 -1.50 -6.26
CA PHE A 19 12.14 -1.93 -7.05
C PHE A 19 13.44 -1.91 -6.26
N LEU A 20 13.44 -1.39 -5.04
CA LEU A 20 14.63 -1.39 -4.21
C LEU A 20 14.96 -2.82 -3.78
N PRO A 21 16.17 -3.35 -4.14
CA PRO A 21 16.53 -4.70 -3.70
C PRO A 21 16.58 -4.81 -2.19
N GLY A 22 16.13 -5.95 -1.66
CA GLY A 22 16.16 -6.19 -0.23
C GLY A 22 17.56 -6.04 0.38
N ALA A 23 18.61 -6.36 -0.40
CA ALA A 23 19.99 -6.22 0.05
C ALA A 23 20.43 -4.77 0.26
N GLN A 24 19.69 -3.81 -0.29
CA GLN A 24 19.96 -2.38 -0.11
C GLN A 24 19.16 -1.75 1.02
N LEU A 25 18.27 -2.50 1.65
CA LEU A 25 17.56 -2.04 2.83
C LEU A 25 18.47 -2.15 4.04
N ASP A 26 18.55 -1.09 4.86
CA ASP A 26 19.24 -1.22 6.14
C ASP A 26 18.33 -1.93 7.14
N ARG A 27 18.90 -2.25 8.31
CA ARG A 27 18.15 -2.99 9.33
C ARG A 27 16.94 -2.20 9.84
N ASN A 28 17.10 -0.88 9.98
CA ASN A 28 15.99 -0.04 10.46
C ASN A 28 14.84 -0.02 9.47
N GLU A 29 15.13 0.05 8.16
CA GLU A 29 14.11 -0.01 7.13
C GLU A 29 13.41 -1.37 7.12
N PHE A 30 14.18 -2.44 7.24
CA PHE A 30 13.64 -3.81 7.29
C PHE A 30 12.73 -3.98 8.50
N ASP A 31 13.16 -3.54 9.68
CA ASP A 31 12.37 -3.64 10.91
C ASP A 31 11.08 -2.80 10.80
N SER A 32 11.17 -1.62 10.19
CA SER A 32 9.99 -0.77 9.96
C SER A 32 8.96 -1.45 9.06
N ILE A 33 9.42 -2.09 7.98
CA ILE A 33 8.53 -2.85 7.09
C ILE A 33 7.84 -3.97 7.88
N TRP A 34 8.61 -4.72 8.65
CA TRP A 34 8.08 -5.85 9.42
C TRP A 34 7.03 -5.41 10.44
N LEU A 35 7.34 -4.35 11.21
CA LEU A 35 6.43 -3.85 12.23
C LEU A 35 5.13 -3.31 11.63
N ASP A 36 5.22 -2.55 10.52
CA ASP A 36 4.03 -2.02 9.87
C ASP A 36 3.18 -3.15 9.28
N LEU A 37 3.83 -4.12 8.65
CA LEU A 37 3.16 -5.30 8.09
C LEU A 37 2.39 -6.08 9.16
N VAL A 38 3.04 -6.36 10.29
CA VAL A 38 2.42 -7.09 11.39
C VAL A 38 1.22 -6.33 11.95
N GLY A 39 1.35 -5.00 12.09
CA GLY A 39 0.26 -4.16 12.56
C GLY A 39 -0.94 -4.18 11.64
N LEU A 40 -0.70 -4.05 10.33
CA LEU A 40 -1.79 -4.07 9.34
C LEU A 40 -2.48 -5.43 9.28
N MET A 41 -1.72 -6.52 9.39
CA MET A 41 -2.30 -7.86 9.39
C MET A 41 -3.16 -8.10 10.64
N ALA A 42 -2.71 -7.64 11.80
CA ALA A 42 -3.48 -7.73 13.03
C ALA A 42 -4.80 -6.96 12.94
N ASP A 43 -4.74 -5.74 12.36
CA ASP A 43 -5.94 -4.94 12.14
C ASP A 43 -6.92 -5.63 11.20
N GLY A 44 -6.40 -6.25 10.13
CA GLY A 44 -7.22 -6.99 9.18
C GLY A 44 -7.94 -8.18 9.79
N VAL A 45 -7.26 -8.90 10.67
CA VAL A 45 -7.86 -10.04 11.39
C VAL A 45 -8.96 -9.56 12.34
N ARG A 46 -8.67 -8.49 13.08
CA ARG A 46 -9.65 -7.92 14.04
C ARG A 46 -10.89 -7.38 13.33
N ASP A 47 -10.71 -6.66 12.23
CA ASP A 47 -11.78 -5.94 11.55
C ASP A 47 -12.50 -6.76 10.48
N GLY A 48 -11.93 -7.91 10.08
CA GLY A 48 -12.49 -8.76 9.04
C GLY A 48 -12.37 -8.18 7.64
N ARG A 49 -11.52 -7.17 7.45
CA ARG A 49 -11.25 -6.56 6.14
C ARG A 49 -9.85 -5.97 6.10
N ILE A 50 -9.33 -5.79 4.88
CA ILE A 50 -8.01 -5.19 4.69
C ILE A 50 -8.19 -3.69 4.50
N ASP A 51 -7.70 -2.91 5.47
CA ASP A 51 -7.85 -1.47 5.51
C ASP A 51 -6.49 -0.89 5.92
N THR A 52 -5.83 -0.17 5.01
CA THR A 52 -4.45 0.27 5.19
C THR A 52 -4.30 1.78 5.24
N VAL A 53 -5.33 2.54 4.85
CA VAL A 53 -5.23 4.00 4.81
C VAL A 53 -5.26 4.58 6.21
N ARG A 54 -4.53 5.68 6.39
CA ARG A 54 -4.52 6.41 7.66
C ARG A 54 -5.83 7.19 7.83
N PRO A 55 -6.17 7.62 9.05
CA PRO A 55 -7.42 8.34 9.28
C PRO A 55 -7.65 9.55 8.39
N ASP A 56 -6.58 10.26 8.02
CA ASP A 56 -6.67 11.44 7.16
C ASP A 56 -7.02 11.11 5.70
N HIS A 57 -6.92 9.86 5.31
CA HIS A 57 -7.11 9.42 3.93
C HIS A 57 -8.33 8.52 3.75
N THR A 58 -9.19 8.43 4.76
CA THR A 58 -10.44 7.67 4.65
C THR A 58 -11.39 8.37 3.67
N PRO A 59 -12.38 7.65 3.11
CA PRO A 59 -13.38 8.28 2.24
C PRO A 59 -14.06 9.48 2.90
N GLU A 60 -14.39 9.37 4.17
CA GLU A 60 -15.05 10.44 4.92
C GLU A 60 -14.14 11.65 5.08
N ALA A 61 -12.86 11.42 5.41
CA ALA A 61 -11.90 12.50 5.60
C ALA A 61 -11.59 13.24 4.30
N MET A 62 -11.60 12.54 3.16
CA MET A 62 -11.28 13.09 1.86
C MET A 62 -12.51 13.53 1.06
N GLY A 63 -13.71 13.22 1.51
CA GLY A 63 -14.94 13.55 0.80
C GLY A 63 -15.08 12.76 -0.51
N ARG A 64 -14.61 11.53 -0.55
CA ARG A 64 -14.67 10.67 -1.73
C ARG A 64 -15.52 9.44 -1.50
N GLU A 65 -15.88 8.76 -2.58
CA GLU A 65 -16.65 7.51 -2.48
C GLU A 65 -15.77 6.38 -1.93
N PRO A 66 -16.35 5.49 -1.10
CA PRO A 66 -15.64 4.32 -0.63
C PRO A 66 -15.20 3.41 -1.76
N ARG A 67 -14.06 2.75 -1.59
CA ARG A 67 -13.55 1.78 -2.55
C ARG A 67 -14.47 0.54 -2.57
N LYS A 68 -14.71 0.04 -3.76
CA LYS A 68 -15.49 -1.19 -3.96
C LYS A 68 -14.53 -2.30 -4.37
N ASP A 69 -14.29 -3.23 -3.45
CA ASP A 69 -13.41 -4.37 -3.70
C ASP A 69 -13.84 -5.55 -2.85
N ASP A 70 -13.47 -6.75 -3.29
CA ASP A 70 -13.82 -7.99 -2.62
C ASP A 70 -13.27 -8.08 -1.19
N HIS A 71 -12.17 -7.37 -0.92
CA HIS A 71 -11.55 -7.36 0.41
C HIS A 71 -12.14 -6.32 1.35
N GLY A 72 -13.00 -5.45 0.85
CA GLY A 72 -13.85 -4.58 1.65
C GLY A 72 -13.20 -3.40 2.33
N GLY A 73 -11.91 -3.17 2.16
CA GLY A 73 -11.19 -2.09 2.83
C GLY A 73 -10.66 -1.01 1.90
N GLU A 74 -10.10 0.05 2.49
CA GLU A 74 -9.47 1.15 1.77
C GLU A 74 -7.98 0.91 1.67
N VAL A 75 -7.41 1.13 0.47
CA VAL A 75 -5.99 0.93 0.21
C VAL A 75 -5.42 2.11 -0.56
N TYR A 76 -4.08 2.26 -0.51
CA TYR A 76 -3.40 3.35 -1.23
C TYR A 76 -3.11 3.02 -2.68
N VAL A 77 -2.53 1.86 -2.95
CA VAL A 77 -2.01 1.52 -4.29
C VAL A 77 -2.57 0.24 -4.88
N TYR A 78 -2.93 -0.74 -4.07
CA TYR A 78 -3.30 -2.06 -4.57
C TYR A 78 -4.52 -1.99 -5.48
N ARG A 79 -4.37 -2.49 -6.73
CA ARG A 79 -5.43 -2.48 -7.76
C ARG A 79 -6.01 -1.09 -8.04
N ARG A 80 -5.18 -0.06 -7.90
CA ARG A 80 -5.58 1.31 -8.16
C ARG A 80 -4.82 1.95 -9.31
N ALA A 81 -4.21 1.16 -10.19
CA ALA A 81 -3.45 1.68 -11.35
C ALA A 81 -4.27 2.70 -12.12
N GLY A 82 -3.65 3.83 -12.42
CA GLY A 82 -4.29 4.95 -13.12
C GLY A 82 -5.15 5.85 -12.26
N GLN A 83 -5.45 5.45 -11.02
CA GLN A 83 -6.22 6.29 -10.09
C GLN A 83 -5.28 7.24 -9.35
N PRO A 84 -5.77 8.43 -8.94
CA PRO A 84 -4.92 9.37 -8.24
C PRO A 84 -4.53 8.87 -6.84
N CYS A 85 -3.25 9.06 -6.49
CA CYS A 85 -2.76 8.77 -5.16
C CYS A 85 -3.51 9.60 -4.12
N HIS A 86 -3.90 9.00 -3.01
CA HIS A 86 -4.64 9.71 -1.97
C HIS A 86 -3.79 10.73 -1.23
N VAL A 87 -2.47 10.67 -1.36
CA VAL A 87 -1.55 11.61 -0.69
C VAL A 87 -1.14 12.74 -1.63
N CYS A 88 -0.70 12.43 -2.86
CA CYS A 88 -0.10 13.43 -3.76
C CYS A 88 -0.85 13.63 -5.07
N GLY A 89 -1.85 12.82 -5.39
CA GLY A 89 -2.63 12.94 -6.61
C GLY A 89 -1.99 12.35 -7.86
N THR A 90 -0.75 11.86 -7.78
CA THR A 90 -0.08 11.24 -8.93
C THR A 90 -0.78 9.92 -9.28
N PRO A 91 -1.00 9.61 -10.58
CA PRO A 91 -1.59 8.32 -10.95
C PRO A 91 -0.75 7.15 -10.46
N ILE A 92 -1.41 6.17 -9.85
CA ILE A 92 -0.74 4.96 -9.37
C ILE A 92 -0.25 4.16 -10.58
N SER A 93 0.98 3.67 -10.50
CA SER A 93 1.61 2.85 -11.54
C SER A 93 1.47 1.36 -11.24
N GLU A 94 1.51 0.56 -12.29
CA GLU A 94 1.45 -0.88 -12.19
C GLU A 94 2.49 -1.51 -13.13
N GLN A 95 3.13 -2.59 -12.68
CA GLN A 95 4.04 -3.37 -13.50
C GLN A 95 4.00 -4.83 -13.09
N VAL A 96 4.00 -5.74 -14.06
CA VAL A 96 4.13 -7.17 -13.79
C VAL A 96 5.61 -7.52 -13.73
N MET A 97 6.03 -8.15 -12.65
CA MET A 97 7.42 -8.59 -12.45
C MET A 97 7.41 -9.96 -11.79
N GLU A 98 8.06 -10.94 -12.44
CA GLU A 98 8.19 -12.30 -11.91
C GLU A 98 6.84 -12.92 -11.50
N GLY A 99 5.81 -12.70 -12.32
CA GLY A 99 4.48 -13.25 -12.09
C GLY A 99 3.66 -12.52 -11.04
N ARG A 100 4.14 -11.37 -10.56
CA ARG A 100 3.43 -10.54 -9.58
C ARG A 100 3.13 -9.16 -10.15
N ASN A 101 1.97 -8.63 -9.79
CA ASN A 101 1.63 -7.24 -10.12
C ASN A 101 2.16 -6.33 -9.02
N LEU A 102 3.01 -5.37 -9.41
CA LEU A 102 3.49 -4.34 -8.49
C LEU A 102 2.65 -3.08 -8.67
N PHE A 103 2.23 -2.48 -7.57
CA PHE A 103 1.49 -1.22 -7.57
C PHE A 103 2.23 -0.22 -6.69
N TRP A 104 2.48 0.99 -7.20
CA TRP A 104 3.20 2.00 -6.42
C TRP A 104 2.85 3.40 -6.89
N CYS A 105 3.15 4.39 -6.06
CA CYS A 105 3.07 5.80 -6.44
C CYS A 105 4.48 6.30 -6.79
N PRO A 106 4.75 6.71 -8.04
CA PRO A 106 6.09 7.16 -8.43
C PRO A 106 6.58 8.38 -7.65
N THR A 107 5.67 9.20 -7.14
CA THR A 107 6.02 10.39 -6.38
C THR A 107 6.30 10.07 -4.91
N CYS A 108 5.43 9.30 -4.27
CA CYS A 108 5.58 8.95 -2.85
C CYS A 108 6.63 7.86 -2.61
N GLN A 109 6.92 7.06 -3.62
CA GLN A 109 7.87 5.95 -3.54
C GLN A 109 8.95 6.11 -4.62
N PRO A 110 9.74 7.19 -4.60
CA PRO A 110 10.78 7.43 -5.62
C PRO A 110 11.90 6.39 -5.52
N GLY A 111 12.48 6.05 -6.70
CA GLY A 111 13.57 5.08 -6.70
C GLY A 111 13.80 4.41 -8.02
#